data_dddfa544e773d418e96636ce30f69020
#
_entry.id   dddfa544e773d418e96636ce30f69020
#
_cell.length_a   1.000
_cell.length_b   1.000
_cell.length_c   1.000
_cell.angle_alpha   90.00
_cell.angle_beta   90.00
_cell.angle_gamma   90.00
#
_symmetry.space_group_name_H-M   'P 1'
#
loop_
_entity.id
_entity.type
_entity.pdbx_description
1 polymer ?
#
loop_
_entity_poly.entity_id
_entity_poly.type
_entity_poly.pdbx_seq_one_letter_code
_entity_poly.pdbx_strand_id
1 'polypeptide(L)'
;MENIKDIVKRVLIIEDDEDTIINLKDEFANSKIESICCQNYDDVENALRNNILFDAVILDWYFVLNENCDYSIKILKELKNRYFVPVFVYTGHLPDFDNKSEDELGYPKNMILGFDKTIGVNELRNKISEILNNNLTFKLAVSYRKKIHSHLESVFFELNTTENTSLGKVLKIIYGDGENMDWNNDIIITMLHRSLISDDGFTKRISQILRNINDKDQNNLDQNRKLLSKILYHYGKSNYIRNGDIIAIKDINNNFLAYGIVVTPDCDLENKSSRQIEIIELKIFNESELGNAIKDIKTYKHPSLFYFPSIIIDNERIDFVGFLKQKILVQEKDIADGTKFPLASKRLLYSQSFIFKETDVKLELICSKVNPYKAEFFQKLNTHNSRVGIPDIKKLL
;
A
#
# COMPACT_ATOMS: atom_id res chain seq x y z
N MET A 1 -23.02 18.22 11.19
CA MET A 1 -22.75 16.82 10.79
C MET A 1 -22.94 16.73 9.29
N GLU A 2 -22.01 16.08 8.56
CA GLU A 2 -22.24 15.75 7.16
C GLU A 2 -23.44 14.79 7.06
N ASN A 3 -24.26 14.93 6.03
CA ASN A 3 -25.38 14.03 5.84
C ASN A 3 -24.81 12.66 5.40
N ILE A 4 -25.39 11.54 5.87
CA ILE A 4 -24.94 10.19 5.53
C ILE A 4 -24.79 9.99 4.01
N LYS A 5 -25.66 10.58 3.20
CA LYS A 5 -25.60 10.55 1.72
C LYS A 5 -24.32 11.16 1.11
N ASP A 6 -23.60 12.00 1.88
CA ASP A 6 -22.36 12.61 1.42
C ASP A 6 -21.18 11.65 1.61
N ILE A 7 -21.32 10.70 2.53
CA ILE A 7 -20.30 9.69 2.86
C ILE A 7 -20.63 8.37 2.14
N VAL A 8 -21.86 7.89 2.26
CA VAL A 8 -22.33 6.62 1.70
C VAL A 8 -23.22 6.89 0.48
N LYS A 9 -22.90 6.27 -0.64
CA LYS A 9 -23.72 6.30 -1.85
C LYS A 9 -24.40 4.97 -2.10
N ARG A 10 -23.76 3.88 -1.68
CA ARG A 10 -24.24 2.52 -1.93
C ARG A 10 -23.96 1.62 -0.74
N VAL A 11 -24.93 0.84 -0.35
CA VAL A 11 -24.85 -0.15 0.73
C VAL A 11 -25.10 -1.54 0.16
N LEU A 12 -24.28 -2.51 0.55
CA LEU A 12 -24.55 -3.93 0.30
C LEU A 12 -25.34 -4.49 1.50
N ILE A 13 -26.53 -5.00 1.28
CA ILE A 13 -27.41 -5.62 2.27
C ILE A 13 -27.37 -7.14 2.03
N ILE A 14 -26.95 -7.89 3.03
CA ILE A 14 -26.83 -9.35 3.01
C ILE A 14 -27.76 -9.86 4.11
N GLU A 15 -28.93 -10.28 3.69
CA GLU A 15 -30.05 -10.65 4.56
C GLU A 15 -30.94 -11.61 3.78
N ASP A 16 -31.47 -12.67 4.40
CA ASP A 16 -32.36 -13.64 3.79
C ASP A 16 -33.84 -13.40 4.11
N ASP A 17 -34.15 -12.62 5.13
CA ASP A 17 -35.51 -12.22 5.46
C ASP A 17 -36.00 -11.10 4.53
N GLU A 18 -37.02 -11.40 3.73
CA GLU A 18 -37.56 -10.48 2.72
C GLU A 18 -38.13 -9.19 3.34
N ASP A 19 -38.82 -9.30 4.47
CA ASP A 19 -39.43 -8.16 5.15
C ASP A 19 -38.35 -7.22 5.69
N THR A 20 -37.29 -7.76 6.24
CA THR A 20 -36.10 -6.98 6.71
C THR A 20 -35.41 -6.28 5.53
N ILE A 21 -35.24 -6.95 4.39
CA ILE A 21 -34.66 -6.37 3.19
C ILE A 21 -35.49 -5.18 2.69
N ILE A 22 -36.83 -5.35 2.59
CA ILE A 22 -37.73 -4.28 2.12
C ILE A 22 -37.59 -3.07 3.03
N ASN A 23 -37.64 -3.26 4.37
CA ASN A 23 -37.54 -2.19 5.34
C ASN A 23 -36.19 -1.47 5.26
N LEU A 24 -35.08 -2.21 5.14
CA LEU A 24 -33.74 -1.64 4.96
C LEU A 24 -33.64 -0.83 3.66
N LYS A 25 -34.10 -1.43 2.54
CA LYS A 25 -34.07 -0.79 1.24
C LYS A 25 -34.85 0.52 1.21
N ASP A 26 -36.05 0.54 1.77
CA ASP A 26 -36.90 1.73 1.82
C ASP A 26 -36.25 2.83 2.68
N GLU A 27 -35.70 2.48 3.83
CA GLU A 27 -35.05 3.43 4.71
C GLU A 27 -33.80 4.07 4.07
N PHE A 28 -32.95 3.27 3.37
CA PHE A 28 -31.81 3.80 2.67
C PHE A 28 -32.21 4.59 1.42
N ALA A 29 -33.24 4.18 0.69
CA ALA A 29 -33.79 4.93 -0.45
C ALA A 29 -34.31 6.31 -0.02
N ASN A 30 -35.00 6.40 1.11
CA ASN A 30 -35.44 7.68 1.71
C ASN A 30 -34.26 8.62 1.97
N SER A 31 -33.09 8.08 2.25
CA SER A 31 -31.84 8.80 2.43
C SER A 31 -31.04 9.02 1.13
N LYS A 32 -31.59 8.65 -0.03
CA LYS A 32 -30.94 8.71 -1.36
C LYS A 32 -29.66 7.88 -1.42
N ILE A 33 -29.64 6.73 -0.75
CA ILE A 33 -28.59 5.74 -0.76
C ILE A 33 -29.07 4.53 -1.58
N GLU A 34 -28.29 4.11 -2.54
CA GLU A 34 -28.57 2.92 -3.34
C GLU A 34 -28.29 1.66 -2.51
N SER A 35 -29.18 0.67 -2.60
CA SER A 35 -29.04 -0.61 -1.92
C SER A 35 -28.87 -1.74 -2.92
N ILE A 36 -27.88 -2.58 -2.70
CA ILE A 36 -27.70 -3.87 -3.38
C ILE A 36 -28.09 -4.94 -2.36
N CYS A 37 -29.09 -5.74 -2.67
CA CYS A 37 -29.59 -6.76 -1.76
C CYS A 37 -29.19 -8.16 -2.25
N CYS A 38 -28.69 -8.99 -1.33
CA CYS A 38 -28.30 -10.36 -1.53
C CYS A 38 -29.08 -11.24 -0.56
N GLN A 39 -29.91 -12.14 -1.08
CA GLN A 39 -30.76 -13.04 -0.28
C GLN A 39 -30.14 -14.43 -0.09
N ASN A 40 -29.13 -14.75 -0.87
CA ASN A 40 -28.44 -16.03 -0.81
C ASN A 40 -26.94 -15.84 -1.09
N TYR A 41 -26.17 -16.90 -0.88
CA TYR A 41 -24.71 -16.84 -1.02
C TYR A 41 -24.28 -16.57 -2.48
N ASP A 42 -25.01 -17.09 -3.48
CA ASP A 42 -24.68 -16.89 -4.89
C ASP A 42 -24.83 -15.41 -5.30
N ASP A 43 -25.84 -14.72 -4.77
CA ASP A 43 -26.00 -13.27 -4.97
C ASP A 43 -24.82 -12.49 -4.40
N VAL A 44 -24.33 -12.86 -3.21
CA VAL A 44 -23.15 -12.25 -2.59
C VAL A 44 -21.92 -12.50 -3.45
N GLU A 45 -21.66 -13.75 -3.86
CA GLU A 45 -20.53 -14.04 -4.74
C GLU A 45 -20.60 -13.23 -6.04
N ASN A 46 -21.78 -13.13 -6.66
CA ASN A 46 -21.96 -12.35 -7.87
C ASN A 46 -21.69 -10.85 -7.64
N ALA A 47 -22.18 -10.27 -6.55
CA ALA A 47 -21.93 -8.87 -6.21
C ALA A 47 -20.43 -8.61 -6.00
N LEU A 48 -19.73 -9.52 -5.34
CA LEU A 48 -18.29 -9.39 -5.07
C LEU A 48 -17.43 -9.64 -6.33
N ARG A 49 -17.83 -10.59 -7.21
CA ARG A 49 -17.11 -10.89 -8.47
C ARG A 49 -17.22 -9.76 -9.49
N ASN A 50 -18.36 -9.11 -9.56
CA ASN A 50 -18.61 -8.01 -10.50
C ASN A 50 -17.93 -6.71 -10.08
N ASN A 51 -17.09 -6.71 -9.03
CA ASN A 51 -16.38 -5.54 -8.49
C ASN A 51 -17.30 -4.33 -8.26
N ILE A 52 -18.55 -4.59 -7.86
CA ILE A 52 -19.50 -3.52 -7.56
C ILE A 52 -18.98 -2.76 -6.34
N LEU A 53 -18.81 -1.45 -6.48
CA LEU A 53 -18.37 -0.61 -5.37
C LEU A 53 -19.51 -0.31 -4.43
N PHE A 54 -19.31 -0.53 -3.16
CA PHE A 54 -20.22 -0.15 -2.07
C PHE A 54 -19.40 0.48 -0.93
N ASP A 55 -20.03 1.33 -0.14
CA ASP A 55 -19.38 2.14 0.88
C ASP A 55 -19.56 1.55 2.28
N ALA A 56 -20.55 0.69 2.46
CA ALA A 56 -20.83 -0.03 3.70
C ALA A 56 -21.52 -1.37 3.41
N VAL A 57 -21.44 -2.30 4.37
CA VAL A 57 -22.12 -3.59 4.33
C VAL A 57 -23.02 -3.71 5.55
N ILE A 58 -24.26 -4.16 5.35
CA ILE A 58 -25.14 -4.65 6.41
C ILE A 58 -25.22 -6.15 6.26
N LEU A 59 -24.94 -6.90 7.30
CA LEU A 59 -24.81 -8.35 7.27
C LEU A 59 -25.66 -8.97 8.37
N ASP A 60 -26.58 -9.86 8.03
CA ASP A 60 -27.16 -10.74 9.03
C ASP A 60 -26.14 -11.79 9.48
N TRP A 61 -26.07 -12.01 10.80
CA TRP A 61 -25.11 -12.94 11.38
C TRP A 61 -25.43 -14.41 11.04
N TYR A 62 -26.70 -14.76 10.99
CA TYR A 62 -27.19 -16.08 10.62
C TYR A 62 -27.79 -16.09 9.20
N PHE A 63 -27.06 -15.50 8.30
CA PHE A 63 -27.43 -15.45 6.88
C PHE A 63 -27.56 -16.86 6.26
N VAL A 64 -28.72 -17.13 5.62
CA VAL A 64 -29.14 -18.43 5.09
C VAL A 64 -29.42 -19.47 6.17
N LEU A 65 -30.65 -19.65 6.53
CA LEU A 65 -31.39 -20.64 7.34
C LEU A 65 -30.63 -21.84 8.00
N ASN A 66 -29.34 -21.85 8.04
CA ASN A 66 -28.53 -22.78 8.79
C ASN A 66 -28.14 -22.09 10.11
N GLU A 67 -28.43 -22.74 11.22
CA GLU A 67 -28.19 -22.28 12.59
C GLU A 67 -26.70 -21.99 12.91
N ASN A 68 -25.88 -21.66 11.89
CA ASN A 68 -24.47 -21.36 12.08
C ASN A 68 -24.05 -20.10 11.30
N CYS A 69 -23.01 -19.42 11.77
CA CYS A 69 -22.45 -18.20 11.20
C CYS A 69 -21.36 -18.43 10.14
N ASP A 70 -21.22 -19.66 9.59
CA ASP A 70 -20.09 -20.00 8.72
C ASP A 70 -20.08 -19.19 7.42
N TYR A 71 -21.26 -18.94 6.83
CA TYR A 71 -21.38 -18.12 5.64
C TYR A 71 -21.00 -16.66 5.92
N SER A 72 -21.45 -16.10 7.03
CA SER A 72 -21.11 -14.73 7.42
C SER A 72 -19.62 -14.57 7.67
N ILE A 73 -18.98 -15.54 8.33
CA ILE A 73 -17.51 -15.55 8.50
C ILE A 73 -16.80 -15.68 7.13
N LYS A 74 -17.28 -16.52 6.23
CA LYS A 74 -16.71 -16.64 4.88
C LYS A 74 -16.83 -15.34 4.10
N ILE A 75 -17.97 -14.67 4.14
CA ILE A 75 -18.21 -13.36 3.53
C ILE A 75 -17.27 -12.31 4.10
N LEU A 76 -17.10 -12.26 5.42
CA LEU A 76 -16.16 -11.34 6.08
C LEU A 76 -14.73 -11.52 5.57
N LYS A 77 -14.26 -12.75 5.43
CA LYS A 77 -12.92 -13.06 4.89
C LYS A 77 -12.77 -12.60 3.43
N GLU A 78 -13.78 -12.79 2.61
CA GLU A 78 -13.76 -12.31 1.22
C GLU A 78 -13.80 -10.78 1.13
N LEU A 79 -14.61 -10.11 1.94
CA LEU A 79 -14.66 -8.66 2.03
C LEU A 79 -13.28 -8.09 2.44
N LYS A 80 -12.63 -8.65 3.46
CA LYS A 80 -11.31 -8.21 3.91
C LYS A 80 -10.25 -8.22 2.80
N ASN A 81 -10.33 -9.22 1.93
CA ASN A 81 -9.32 -9.39 0.87
C ASN A 81 -9.54 -8.44 -0.32
N ARG A 82 -10.73 -7.87 -0.48
CA ARG A 82 -11.11 -7.10 -1.68
C ARG A 82 -11.52 -5.65 -1.39
N TYR A 83 -12.07 -5.39 -0.20
CA TYR A 83 -12.74 -4.12 0.09
C TYR A 83 -12.31 -3.57 1.45
N PHE A 84 -12.04 -2.29 1.49
CA PHE A 84 -11.90 -1.55 2.74
C PHE A 84 -13.23 -0.86 3.05
N VAL A 85 -14.15 -1.59 3.72
CA VAL A 85 -15.51 -1.12 4.01
C VAL A 85 -15.89 -1.46 5.45
N PRO A 86 -16.69 -0.64 6.12
CA PRO A 86 -17.28 -0.98 7.41
C PRO A 86 -18.37 -2.03 7.23
N VAL A 87 -18.44 -2.97 8.17
CA VAL A 87 -19.49 -3.99 8.23
C VAL A 87 -20.34 -3.74 9.47
N PHE A 88 -21.63 -3.67 9.28
CA PHE A 88 -22.62 -3.52 10.32
C PHE A 88 -23.43 -4.82 10.40
N VAL A 89 -23.16 -5.61 11.43
CA VAL A 89 -23.90 -6.86 11.69
C VAL A 89 -25.22 -6.49 12.31
N TYR A 90 -26.33 -6.78 11.62
CA TYR A 90 -27.68 -6.48 12.05
C TYR A 90 -28.43 -7.80 12.25
N THR A 91 -28.56 -8.26 13.48
CA THR A 91 -28.98 -9.63 13.78
C THR A 91 -29.84 -9.73 15.04
N GLY A 92 -30.71 -10.74 15.11
CA GLY A 92 -31.42 -11.11 16.35
C GLY A 92 -30.53 -11.87 17.36
N HIS A 93 -29.32 -12.22 17.01
CA HIS A 93 -28.40 -13.04 17.80
C HIS A 93 -27.10 -12.27 18.14
N LEU A 94 -27.21 -11.02 18.55
CA LEU A 94 -26.06 -10.15 18.84
C LEU A 94 -25.05 -10.74 19.85
N PRO A 95 -25.46 -11.43 20.95
CA PRO A 95 -24.52 -12.01 21.88
C PRO A 95 -23.59 -13.06 21.23
N ASP A 96 -24.07 -13.81 20.25
CA ASP A 96 -23.26 -14.83 19.56
C ASP A 96 -22.18 -14.19 18.68
N PHE A 97 -22.50 -13.04 18.09
CA PHE A 97 -21.52 -12.24 17.36
C PHE A 97 -20.50 -11.59 18.29
N ASP A 98 -20.94 -10.97 19.39
CA ASP A 98 -20.07 -10.24 20.32
C ASP A 98 -19.04 -11.15 21.01
N ASN A 99 -19.37 -12.43 21.19
CA ASN A 99 -18.47 -13.44 21.77
C ASN A 99 -17.35 -13.87 20.81
N LYS A 100 -17.41 -13.53 19.54
CA LYS A 100 -16.36 -13.89 18.56
C LYS A 100 -15.13 -13.00 18.68
N SER A 101 -13.96 -13.64 18.66
CA SER A 101 -12.67 -12.93 18.58
C SER A 101 -12.41 -12.38 17.18
N GLU A 102 -11.45 -11.44 17.06
CA GLU A 102 -11.03 -10.93 15.77
C GLU A 102 -10.46 -12.00 14.85
N ASP A 103 -9.75 -12.97 15.41
CA ASP A 103 -9.17 -14.09 14.67
C ASP A 103 -10.26 -15.03 14.12
N GLU A 104 -11.33 -15.30 14.89
CA GLU A 104 -12.47 -16.08 14.43
C GLU A 104 -13.25 -15.39 13.34
N LEU A 105 -13.52 -14.08 13.49
CA LEU A 105 -14.21 -13.27 12.48
C LEU A 105 -13.38 -13.15 11.21
N GLY A 106 -12.04 -13.17 11.32
CA GLY A 106 -11.15 -12.88 10.22
C GLY A 106 -11.28 -11.46 9.69
N TYR A 107 -11.88 -10.52 10.45
CA TYR A 107 -12.13 -9.13 10.08
C TYR A 107 -11.76 -8.20 11.24
N PRO A 108 -11.15 -7.01 11.01
CA PRO A 108 -10.75 -6.11 12.08
C PRO A 108 -11.93 -5.64 12.93
N LYS A 109 -11.85 -5.80 14.27
CA LYS A 109 -12.93 -5.41 15.18
C LYS A 109 -13.34 -3.93 15.12
N ASN A 110 -12.40 -3.05 14.80
CA ASN A 110 -12.68 -1.62 14.62
C ASN A 110 -13.42 -1.28 13.31
N MET A 111 -13.63 -2.26 12.44
CA MET A 111 -14.33 -2.14 11.17
C MET A 111 -15.64 -2.93 11.12
N ILE A 112 -15.97 -3.67 12.17
CA ILE A 112 -17.19 -4.48 12.26
C ILE A 112 -17.90 -4.14 13.57
N LEU A 113 -19.21 -3.87 13.50
CA LEU A 113 -20.02 -3.44 14.63
C LEU A 113 -21.35 -4.16 14.62
N GLY A 114 -21.75 -4.73 15.77
CA GLY A 114 -22.99 -5.46 15.93
C GLY A 114 -24.14 -4.57 16.39
N PHE A 115 -25.33 -4.85 15.87
CA PHE A 115 -26.59 -4.22 16.25
C PHE A 115 -27.71 -5.27 16.34
N ASP A 116 -28.50 -5.18 17.39
CA ASP A 116 -29.66 -6.02 17.58
C ASP A 116 -30.82 -5.56 16.70
N LYS A 117 -31.53 -6.49 16.03
CA LYS A 117 -32.70 -6.18 15.18
C LYS A 117 -33.83 -5.48 15.94
N THR A 118 -33.84 -5.51 17.27
CA THR A 118 -34.84 -4.81 18.10
C THR A 118 -34.75 -3.28 18.01
N ILE A 119 -33.59 -2.71 17.62
CA ILE A 119 -33.47 -1.25 17.49
C ILE A 119 -34.25 -0.65 16.31
N GLY A 120 -34.69 -1.46 15.38
CA GLY A 120 -35.34 -1.02 14.16
C GLY A 120 -34.41 -0.31 13.15
N VAL A 121 -34.85 -0.28 11.90
CA VAL A 121 -34.02 0.12 10.74
C VAL A 121 -33.66 1.60 10.76
N ASN A 122 -34.55 2.47 11.22
CA ASN A 122 -34.29 3.93 11.28
C ASN A 122 -33.16 4.25 12.31
N GLU A 123 -33.22 3.60 13.49
CA GLU A 123 -32.18 3.78 14.49
C GLU A 123 -30.85 3.20 14.01
N LEU A 124 -30.85 2.04 13.36
CA LEU A 124 -29.68 1.44 12.72
C LEU A 124 -29.03 2.45 11.75
N ARG A 125 -29.79 3.04 10.83
CA ARG A 125 -29.29 4.03 9.88
C ARG A 125 -28.66 5.23 10.59
N ASN A 126 -29.29 5.73 11.66
CA ASN A 126 -28.76 6.87 12.43
C ASN A 126 -27.42 6.51 13.10
N LYS A 127 -27.31 5.33 13.69
CA LYS A 127 -26.05 4.83 14.30
C LYS A 127 -24.96 4.65 13.25
N ILE A 128 -25.28 4.06 12.09
CA ILE A 128 -24.35 3.96 10.96
C ILE A 128 -23.86 5.34 10.54
N SER A 129 -24.77 6.31 10.42
CA SER A 129 -24.41 7.68 10.06
C SER A 129 -23.47 8.32 11.08
N GLU A 130 -23.74 8.17 12.36
CA GLU A 130 -22.91 8.68 13.44
C GLU A 130 -21.51 8.07 13.43
N ILE A 131 -21.41 6.76 13.32
CA ILE A 131 -20.13 6.02 13.29
C ILE A 131 -19.29 6.44 12.11
N LEU A 132 -19.87 6.49 10.91
CA LEU A 132 -19.16 6.88 9.70
C LEU A 132 -18.74 8.36 9.73
N ASN A 133 -19.55 9.22 10.32
CA ASN A 133 -19.20 10.64 10.53
C ASN A 133 -18.03 10.82 11.50
N ASN A 134 -17.90 9.96 12.48
CA ASN A 134 -16.86 10.07 13.51
C ASN A 134 -15.58 9.31 13.13
N ASN A 135 -15.63 8.39 12.15
CA ASN A 135 -14.48 7.61 11.72
C ASN A 135 -13.70 8.30 10.59
N LEU A 136 -12.60 8.96 10.97
CA LEU A 136 -11.73 9.68 10.03
C LEU A 136 -11.12 8.78 8.95
N THR A 137 -10.82 7.53 9.28
CA THR A 137 -10.24 6.58 8.32
C THR A 137 -11.23 6.25 7.21
N PHE A 138 -12.52 6.06 7.53
CA PHE A 138 -13.55 5.88 6.51
C PHE A 138 -13.74 7.12 5.66
N LYS A 139 -13.78 8.32 6.26
CA LYS A 139 -13.86 9.57 5.50
C LYS A 139 -12.71 9.73 4.53
N LEU A 140 -11.49 9.42 4.96
CA LEU A 140 -10.31 9.41 4.10
C LEU A 140 -10.48 8.40 2.96
N ALA A 141 -10.78 7.15 3.28
CA ALA A 141 -10.91 6.07 2.28
C ALA A 141 -11.97 6.39 1.21
N VAL A 142 -13.15 6.87 1.63
CA VAL A 142 -14.22 7.26 0.71
C VAL A 142 -13.80 8.46 -0.15
N SER A 143 -13.13 9.46 0.45
CA SER A 143 -12.65 10.63 -0.28
C SER A 143 -11.61 10.25 -1.34
N TYR A 144 -10.65 9.39 -0.99
CA TYR A 144 -9.66 8.88 -1.94
C TYR A 144 -10.31 8.06 -3.05
N ARG A 145 -11.18 7.12 -2.72
CA ARG A 145 -11.86 6.25 -3.69
C ARG A 145 -12.60 7.06 -4.75
N LYS A 146 -13.42 8.04 -4.32
CA LYS A 146 -14.16 8.92 -5.23
C LYS A 146 -13.24 9.72 -6.14
N LYS A 147 -12.15 10.26 -5.59
CA LYS A 147 -11.21 11.08 -6.35
C LYS A 147 -10.33 10.25 -7.27
N ILE A 148 -9.83 9.11 -6.83
CA ILE A 148 -9.05 8.20 -7.68
C ILE A 148 -9.88 7.79 -8.90
N HIS A 149 -11.15 7.41 -8.72
CA HIS A 149 -12.02 7.05 -9.83
C HIS A 149 -12.19 8.21 -10.81
N SER A 150 -12.56 9.39 -10.33
CA SER A 150 -12.76 10.56 -11.22
C SER A 150 -11.48 11.01 -11.93
N HIS A 151 -10.34 10.95 -11.26
CA HIS A 151 -9.06 11.30 -11.88
C HIS A 151 -8.55 10.24 -12.84
N LEU A 152 -8.82 8.96 -12.57
CA LEU A 152 -8.51 7.87 -13.48
C LEU A 152 -9.29 8.01 -14.79
N GLU A 153 -10.59 8.29 -14.71
CA GLU A 153 -11.41 8.59 -15.88
C GLU A 153 -10.87 9.80 -16.66
N SER A 154 -10.48 10.87 -15.96
CA SER A 154 -9.89 12.05 -16.57
C SER A 154 -8.57 11.72 -17.28
N VAL A 155 -7.70 10.92 -16.70
CA VAL A 155 -6.45 10.47 -17.30
C VAL A 155 -6.71 9.65 -18.57
N PHE A 156 -7.64 8.70 -18.51
CA PHE A 156 -8.00 7.93 -19.70
C PHE A 156 -8.65 8.79 -20.80
N PHE A 157 -9.48 9.76 -20.41
CA PHE A 157 -10.08 10.70 -21.35
C PHE A 157 -9.00 11.57 -22.01
N GLU A 158 -8.05 12.13 -21.24
CA GLU A 158 -6.93 12.91 -21.77
C GLU A 158 -6.05 12.09 -22.72
N LEU A 159 -5.76 10.83 -22.38
CA LEU A 159 -5.00 9.93 -23.23
C LEU A 159 -5.73 9.55 -24.53
N ASN A 160 -7.06 9.65 -24.56
CA ASN A 160 -7.89 9.29 -25.71
C ASN A 160 -8.26 10.49 -26.62
N THR A 161 -8.10 11.73 -26.15
CA THR A 161 -8.47 12.96 -26.89
C THR A 161 -7.40 13.43 -27.85
N THR A 162 -6.20 12.86 -27.86
CA THR A 162 -5.19 13.16 -28.86
C THR A 162 -5.59 12.56 -30.21
N GLU A 163 -5.87 13.42 -31.18
CA GLU A 163 -6.30 13.06 -32.53
C GLU A 163 -5.45 11.92 -33.12
N ASN A 164 -6.10 10.84 -33.52
CA ASN A 164 -5.54 9.66 -34.20
C ASN A 164 -4.59 8.75 -33.38
N THR A 165 -4.43 8.94 -32.10
CA THR A 165 -3.65 8.01 -31.25
C THR A 165 -4.56 7.32 -30.24
N SER A 166 -4.82 6.03 -30.43
CA SER A 166 -5.47 5.24 -29.40
C SER A 166 -4.49 5.10 -28.21
N LEU A 167 -5.03 5.06 -26.97
CA LEU A 167 -4.26 4.77 -25.76
C LEU A 167 -3.32 3.57 -25.97
N GLY A 168 -3.79 2.51 -26.66
CA GLY A 168 -2.98 1.36 -27.02
C GLY A 168 -1.76 1.70 -27.88
N LYS A 169 -1.86 2.65 -28.84
CA LYS A 169 -0.70 3.09 -29.63
C LYS A 169 0.29 3.87 -28.80
N VAL A 170 -0.18 4.77 -27.93
CA VAL A 170 0.69 5.53 -27.01
C VAL A 170 1.42 4.59 -26.07
N LEU A 171 0.72 3.65 -25.47
CA LEU A 171 1.31 2.62 -24.61
C LEU A 171 2.31 1.75 -25.38
N LYS A 172 2.00 1.38 -26.62
CA LYS A 172 2.90 0.62 -27.50
C LYS A 172 4.15 1.40 -27.89
N ILE A 173 4.05 2.71 -28.15
CA ILE A 173 5.20 3.59 -28.47
C ILE A 173 6.12 3.72 -27.26
N ILE A 174 5.54 3.88 -26.06
CA ILE A 174 6.31 4.08 -24.82
C ILE A 174 6.97 2.77 -24.37
N TYR A 175 6.33 1.63 -24.57
CA TYR A 175 6.66 0.35 -23.95
C TYR A 175 7.12 -0.76 -24.90
N GLY A 176 7.05 -0.52 -26.20
CA GLY A 176 7.31 -1.57 -27.20
C GLY A 176 6.23 -2.66 -27.22
N ASP A 177 6.54 -3.79 -27.78
CA ASP A 177 5.59 -4.88 -28.05
C ASP A 177 5.16 -5.70 -26.81
N GLY A 178 5.09 -5.10 -25.62
CA GLY A 178 4.30 -5.66 -24.51
C GLY A 178 5.04 -6.57 -23.52
N GLU A 179 6.35 -6.71 -23.60
CA GLU A 179 7.09 -7.54 -22.63
C GLU A 179 7.32 -6.85 -21.26
N ASN A 180 6.99 -5.56 -21.13
CA ASN A 180 7.21 -4.76 -19.92
C ASN A 180 5.89 -4.19 -19.33
N MET A 181 4.98 -5.07 -18.91
CA MET A 181 3.71 -4.66 -18.28
C MET A 181 3.87 -3.78 -17.03
N ASP A 182 4.97 -3.92 -16.31
CA ASP A 182 5.22 -3.18 -15.06
C ASP A 182 5.33 -1.65 -15.29
N TRP A 183 5.88 -1.22 -16.42
CA TRP A 183 6.03 0.21 -16.75
C TRP A 183 4.72 0.90 -17.13
N ASN A 184 3.81 0.15 -17.76
CA ASN A 184 2.49 0.66 -18.11
C ASN A 184 1.74 1.13 -16.86
N ASN A 185 1.82 0.33 -15.80
CA ASN A 185 1.22 0.66 -14.53
C ASN A 185 1.87 1.89 -13.89
N ASP A 186 3.21 2.00 -13.95
CA ASP A 186 3.95 3.10 -13.31
C ASP A 186 3.63 4.46 -13.93
N ILE A 187 3.39 4.55 -15.24
CA ILE A 187 3.01 5.83 -15.88
C ILE A 187 1.57 6.22 -15.55
N ILE A 188 0.62 5.28 -15.66
CA ILE A 188 -0.78 5.54 -15.29
C ILE A 188 -0.85 5.97 -13.83
N ILE A 189 -0.14 5.28 -12.93
CA ILE A 189 -0.04 5.64 -11.52
C ILE A 189 0.60 7.02 -11.33
N THR A 190 1.64 7.35 -12.10
CA THR A 190 2.31 8.65 -12.03
C THR A 190 1.40 9.78 -12.51
N MET A 191 0.66 9.58 -13.60
CA MET A 191 -0.32 10.55 -14.11
C MET A 191 -1.46 10.74 -13.11
N LEU A 192 -1.99 9.65 -12.56
CA LEU A 192 -3.03 9.68 -11.52
C LEU A 192 -2.53 10.44 -10.28
N HIS A 193 -1.32 10.15 -9.82
CA HIS A 193 -0.71 10.82 -8.67
C HIS A 193 -0.53 12.32 -8.91
N ARG A 194 -0.04 12.73 -10.08
CA ARG A 194 0.08 14.16 -10.46
C ARG A 194 -1.28 14.83 -10.50
N SER A 195 -2.27 14.19 -11.08
CA SER A 195 -3.64 14.70 -11.15
C SER A 195 -4.24 14.89 -9.75
N LEU A 196 -4.07 13.92 -8.84
CA LEU A 196 -4.53 14.00 -7.45
C LEU A 196 -3.86 15.13 -6.66
N ILE A 197 -2.53 15.30 -6.81
CA ILE A 197 -1.77 16.35 -6.10
C ILE A 197 -2.17 17.74 -6.61
N SER A 198 -2.45 17.90 -7.89
CA SER A 198 -2.87 19.17 -8.47
C SER A 198 -4.31 19.57 -8.13
N ASP A 199 -5.10 18.69 -7.53
CA ASP A 199 -6.45 18.99 -7.07
C ASP A 199 -6.41 19.71 -5.70
N ASP A 200 -6.40 21.03 -5.71
CA ASP A 200 -6.40 21.86 -4.51
C ASP A 200 -7.57 21.56 -3.58
N GLY A 201 -8.76 21.26 -4.13
CA GLY A 201 -9.95 20.92 -3.37
C GLY A 201 -9.78 19.63 -2.59
N PHE A 202 -9.21 18.61 -3.25
CA PHE A 202 -8.89 17.32 -2.64
C PHE A 202 -7.82 17.49 -1.54
N THR A 203 -6.73 18.16 -1.83
CA THR A 203 -5.62 18.39 -0.90
C THR A 203 -6.09 19.16 0.34
N LYS A 204 -6.92 20.20 0.18
CA LYS A 204 -7.53 20.94 1.30
C LYS A 204 -8.43 20.04 2.15
N ARG A 205 -9.27 19.20 1.52
CA ARG A 205 -10.16 18.27 2.24
C ARG A 205 -9.39 17.25 3.05
N ILE A 206 -8.36 16.64 2.48
CA ILE A 206 -7.48 15.71 3.20
C ILE A 206 -6.80 16.40 4.38
N SER A 207 -6.26 17.61 4.17
CA SER A 207 -5.65 18.40 5.25
C SER A 207 -6.62 18.73 6.38
N GLN A 208 -7.88 19.03 6.06
CA GLN A 208 -8.92 19.25 7.08
C GLN A 208 -9.23 18.00 7.89
N ILE A 209 -9.35 16.85 7.21
CA ILE A 209 -9.58 15.56 7.89
C ILE A 209 -8.40 15.25 8.83
N LEU A 210 -7.16 15.40 8.35
CA LEU A 210 -5.96 15.11 9.13
C LEU A 210 -5.79 16.04 10.35
N ARG A 211 -6.18 17.32 10.26
CA ARG A 211 -6.15 18.26 11.40
C ARG A 211 -7.10 17.87 12.52
N ASN A 212 -8.14 17.11 12.22
CA ASN A 212 -9.12 16.64 13.22
C ASN A 212 -8.68 15.35 13.93
N ILE A 213 -7.52 14.77 13.54
CA ILE A 213 -6.94 13.64 14.27
C ILE A 213 -6.35 14.20 15.56
N ASN A 214 -6.98 13.87 16.68
CA ASN A 214 -6.46 14.25 17.99
C ASN A 214 -5.18 13.45 18.31
N ASP A 215 -4.08 14.15 18.62
CA ASP A 215 -2.80 13.57 19.03
C ASP A 215 -2.86 12.75 20.36
N LYS A 216 -4.05 12.63 20.96
CA LYS A 216 -4.21 11.97 22.26
C LYS A 216 -4.01 10.45 22.25
N ASP A 217 -4.05 9.80 21.09
CA ASP A 217 -3.83 8.34 20.96
C ASP A 217 -2.36 7.96 20.76
N GLN A 218 -1.42 8.77 21.26
CA GLN A 218 0.03 8.50 21.19
C GLN A 218 0.49 7.23 21.93
N ASN A 219 -0.41 6.54 22.63
CA ASN A 219 -0.03 5.45 23.53
C ASN A 219 0.25 4.10 22.84
N ASN A 220 0.14 3.99 21.51
CA ASN A 220 0.46 2.74 20.82
C ASN A 220 1.62 2.89 19.84
N LEU A 221 2.82 3.18 20.40
CA LEU A 221 4.07 3.31 19.65
C LEU A 221 4.31 2.13 18.69
N ASP A 222 3.90 0.94 19.07
CA ASP A 222 4.08 -0.27 18.28
C ASP A 222 3.17 -0.35 17.07
N GLN A 223 1.91 0.05 17.21
CA GLN A 223 0.97 0.11 16.07
C GLN A 223 1.37 1.23 15.10
N ASN A 224 1.79 2.38 15.63
CA ASN A 224 2.25 3.51 14.83
C ASN A 224 3.50 3.13 14.01
N ARG A 225 4.43 2.38 14.58
CA ARG A 225 5.62 1.88 13.88
C ARG A 225 5.29 0.83 12.82
N LYS A 226 4.32 -0.07 13.07
CA LYS A 226 3.83 -1.01 12.05
C LYS A 226 3.18 -0.28 10.87
N LEU A 227 2.39 0.75 11.16
CA LEU A 227 1.78 1.59 10.13
C LEU A 227 2.84 2.36 9.35
N LEU A 228 3.82 2.94 10.03
CA LEU A 228 4.94 3.63 9.42
C LEU A 228 5.70 2.72 8.45
N SER A 229 5.97 1.48 8.85
CA SER A 229 6.59 0.49 7.97
C SER A 229 5.82 0.29 6.67
N LYS A 230 4.50 0.14 6.74
CA LYS A 230 3.64 -0.03 5.54
C LYS A 230 3.57 1.22 4.67
N ILE A 231 3.74 2.41 5.25
CA ILE A 231 3.75 3.69 4.52
C ILE A 231 5.08 3.89 3.80
N LEU A 232 6.19 3.54 4.44
CA LEU A 232 7.54 3.79 3.94
C LEU A 232 8.03 2.73 2.94
N TYR A 233 7.51 1.50 3.06
CA TYR A 233 8.02 0.35 2.34
C TYR A 233 6.91 -0.49 1.70
N HIS A 234 7.22 -1.02 0.53
CA HIS A 234 6.42 -2.01 -0.16
C HIS A 234 7.06 -3.40 0.00
N TYR A 235 6.31 -4.35 0.58
CA TYR A 235 6.76 -5.74 0.84
C TYR A 235 6.26 -6.74 -0.21
N GLY A 236 6.09 -6.28 -1.44
CA GLY A 236 5.67 -7.13 -2.56
C GLY A 236 6.82 -7.99 -3.10
N LYS A 237 6.48 -9.10 -3.75
CA LYS A 237 7.45 -9.91 -4.49
C LYS A 237 7.77 -9.22 -5.82
N SER A 238 9.04 -9.16 -6.17
CA SER A 238 9.52 -8.76 -7.49
C SER A 238 10.54 -9.76 -7.98
N ASN A 239 10.50 -10.09 -9.26
CA ASN A 239 11.55 -10.89 -9.88
C ASN A 239 12.74 -10.03 -10.32
N TYR A 240 12.53 -8.72 -10.46
CA TYR A 240 13.50 -7.77 -10.98
C TYR A 240 14.07 -6.90 -9.87
N ILE A 241 15.37 -6.64 -9.96
CA ILE A 241 16.07 -5.71 -9.07
C ILE A 241 15.74 -4.28 -9.52
N ARG A 242 15.38 -3.43 -8.56
CA ARG A 242 14.99 -2.04 -8.81
C ARG A 242 15.77 -1.08 -7.94
N ASN A 243 15.91 0.13 -8.43
CA ASN A 243 16.42 1.24 -7.62
C ASN A 243 15.53 1.49 -6.39
N GLY A 244 16.15 1.54 -5.22
CA GLY A 244 15.46 1.71 -3.94
C GLY A 244 15.01 0.40 -3.27
N ASP A 245 15.32 -0.77 -3.87
CA ASP A 245 15.11 -2.06 -3.23
C ASP A 245 16.05 -2.22 -2.04
N ILE A 246 15.52 -2.68 -0.93
CA ILE A 246 16.27 -3.07 0.26
C ILE A 246 16.40 -4.59 0.21
N ILE A 247 17.64 -5.04 0.26
CA ILE A 247 18.02 -6.42 0.00
C ILE A 247 18.86 -7.01 1.13
N ALA A 248 18.74 -8.32 1.32
CA ALA A 248 19.72 -9.14 2.02
C ALA A 248 20.70 -9.76 1.00
N ILE A 249 21.99 -9.72 1.33
CA ILE A 249 23.05 -10.40 0.61
C ILE A 249 23.38 -11.66 1.38
N LYS A 250 23.21 -12.82 0.75
CA LYS A 250 23.48 -14.14 1.35
C LYS A 250 24.48 -14.90 0.51
N ASP A 251 25.33 -15.73 1.12
CA ASP A 251 26.17 -16.65 0.39
C ASP A 251 25.36 -17.78 -0.28
N ILE A 252 26.02 -18.65 -1.01
CA ILE A 252 25.37 -19.81 -1.68
C ILE A 252 24.76 -20.80 -0.70
N ASN A 253 25.23 -20.82 0.56
CA ASN A 253 24.73 -21.65 1.65
C ASN A 253 23.60 -20.97 2.44
N ASN A 254 23.10 -19.82 1.97
CA ASN A 254 22.12 -18.97 2.61
C ASN A 254 22.58 -18.31 3.94
N ASN A 255 23.89 -18.26 4.22
CA ASN A 255 24.38 -17.49 5.36
C ASN A 255 24.28 -15.99 5.04
N PHE A 256 23.77 -15.24 5.99
CA PHE A 256 23.63 -13.78 5.90
C PHE A 256 25.01 -13.09 5.90
N LEU A 257 25.22 -12.18 4.96
CA LEU A 257 26.46 -11.39 4.85
C LEU A 257 26.25 -9.91 5.14
N ALA A 258 25.23 -9.28 4.53
CA ALA A 258 24.96 -7.86 4.69
C ALA A 258 23.54 -7.48 4.26
N TYR A 259 23.06 -6.33 4.71
CA TYR A 259 21.92 -5.63 4.16
C TYR A 259 22.37 -4.45 3.30
N GLY A 260 21.55 -4.09 2.31
CA GLY A 260 21.83 -2.92 1.48
C GLY A 260 20.61 -2.36 0.78
N ILE A 261 20.71 -1.11 0.33
CA ILE A 261 19.73 -0.49 -0.56
C ILE A 261 20.34 -0.27 -1.93
N VAL A 262 19.65 -0.71 -2.96
CA VAL A 262 20.06 -0.55 -4.36
C VAL A 262 20.00 0.92 -4.77
N VAL A 263 21.10 1.46 -5.25
CA VAL A 263 21.21 2.85 -5.70
C VAL A 263 21.54 3.00 -7.17
N THR A 264 21.80 1.91 -7.88
CA THR A 264 21.92 1.90 -9.34
C THR A 264 20.64 2.42 -9.97
N PRO A 265 20.70 3.40 -10.90
CA PRO A 265 19.52 3.87 -11.62
C PRO A 265 18.78 2.75 -12.35
N ASP A 266 17.45 2.84 -12.41
CA ASP A 266 16.63 1.82 -13.08
C ASP A 266 16.99 1.68 -14.57
N CYS A 267 17.35 2.77 -15.26
CA CYS A 267 17.82 2.71 -16.66
C CYS A 267 19.07 1.86 -16.84
N ASP A 268 19.99 1.87 -15.87
CA ASP A 268 21.24 1.11 -15.94
C ASP A 268 21.00 -0.38 -15.59
N LEU A 269 20.07 -0.62 -14.65
CA LEU A 269 19.61 -1.97 -14.32
C LEU A 269 18.89 -2.65 -15.51
N GLU A 270 18.21 -1.86 -16.34
CA GLU A 270 17.47 -2.35 -17.50
C GLU A 270 18.35 -2.59 -18.74
N ASN A 271 19.22 -1.64 -19.00
CA ASN A 271 20.03 -1.68 -20.23
C ASN A 271 21.22 -2.61 -20.13
N LYS A 272 21.48 -3.24 -18.98
CA LYS A 272 22.69 -4.04 -18.70
C LYS A 272 23.99 -3.33 -19.12
N SER A 273 23.95 -1.99 -19.15
CA SER A 273 25.12 -1.18 -19.47
C SER A 273 26.22 -1.36 -18.43
N SER A 274 25.84 -1.64 -17.19
CA SER A 274 26.76 -2.12 -16.17
C SER A 274 26.21 -3.43 -15.57
N ARG A 275 27.02 -4.46 -15.58
CA ARG A 275 26.75 -5.72 -14.85
C ARG A 275 27.00 -5.56 -13.34
N GLN A 276 27.06 -4.34 -12.87
CA GLN A 276 27.36 -3.98 -11.49
C GLN A 276 26.18 -3.26 -10.87
N ILE A 277 25.82 -3.69 -9.68
CA ILE A 277 24.79 -3.06 -8.86
C ILE A 277 25.50 -2.28 -7.76
N GLU A 278 25.29 -0.97 -7.71
CA GLU A 278 25.70 -0.13 -6.59
C GLU A 278 24.70 -0.27 -5.45
N ILE A 279 25.20 -0.52 -4.26
CA ILE A 279 24.42 -0.68 -3.04
C ILE A 279 25.01 0.21 -1.96
N ILE A 280 24.19 0.89 -1.18
CA ILE A 280 24.57 1.50 0.09
C ILE A 280 24.38 0.44 1.19
N GLU A 281 25.45 0.15 1.93
CA GLU A 281 25.35 -0.78 3.05
C GLU A 281 24.42 -0.23 4.14
N LEU A 282 23.56 -1.11 4.66
CA LEU A 282 22.66 -0.84 5.78
C LEU A 282 23.16 -1.60 7.01
N LYS A 283 23.34 -0.88 8.11
CA LYS A 283 23.65 -1.47 9.41
C LYS A 283 22.47 -1.33 10.34
N ILE A 284 22.26 -2.31 11.19
CA ILE A 284 21.24 -2.25 12.24
C ILE A 284 21.51 -1.02 13.10
N PHE A 285 20.45 -0.23 13.31
CA PHE A 285 20.53 1.00 14.09
C PHE A 285 20.70 0.66 15.58
N ASN A 286 21.87 0.96 16.11
CA ASN A 286 22.19 0.78 17.52
C ASN A 286 22.42 2.15 18.17
N GLU A 287 21.51 2.55 19.06
CA GLU A 287 21.57 3.86 19.72
C GLU A 287 22.83 4.01 20.58
N SER A 288 23.31 2.93 21.18
CA SER A 288 24.51 2.96 22.04
C SER A 288 25.81 3.27 21.26
N GLU A 289 25.84 2.92 19.97
CA GLU A 289 27.01 3.15 19.12
C GLU A 289 27.04 4.53 18.47
N LEU A 290 25.88 5.18 18.34
CA LEU A 290 25.71 6.41 17.57
C LEU A 290 25.74 7.68 18.46
N GLY A 291 25.57 7.53 19.76
CA GLY A 291 25.75 8.60 20.76
C GLY A 291 24.96 9.88 20.41
N ASN A 292 25.65 11.02 20.44
CA ASN A 292 25.05 12.33 20.20
C ASN A 292 24.51 12.53 18.77
N ALA A 293 24.88 11.70 17.79
CA ALA A 293 24.41 11.80 16.43
C ALA A 293 22.99 11.27 16.23
N ILE A 294 22.40 10.59 17.21
CA ILE A 294 21.07 9.95 17.11
C ILE A 294 19.99 10.94 16.66
N LYS A 295 19.95 12.13 17.29
CA LYS A 295 18.94 13.14 16.97
C LYS A 295 19.04 13.61 15.52
N ASP A 296 20.27 13.88 15.05
CA ASP A 296 20.48 14.35 13.68
C ASP A 296 20.24 13.25 12.66
N ILE A 297 20.49 12.00 13.01
CA ILE A 297 20.20 10.83 12.17
C ILE A 297 18.68 10.66 12.03
N LYS A 298 17.94 10.59 13.15
CA LYS A 298 16.47 10.42 13.16
C LYS A 298 15.70 11.59 12.51
N THR A 299 16.29 12.78 12.50
CA THR A 299 15.73 13.97 11.84
C THR A 299 16.27 14.21 10.43
N TYR A 300 17.00 13.25 9.86
CA TYR A 300 17.63 13.33 8.53
C TYR A 300 18.61 14.51 8.33
N LYS A 301 19.11 15.10 9.41
CA LYS A 301 20.07 16.22 9.38
C LYS A 301 21.52 15.77 9.30
N HIS A 302 21.82 14.53 9.68
CA HIS A 302 23.19 14.01 9.64
C HIS A 302 23.74 14.00 8.20
N PRO A 303 24.93 14.53 7.92
CA PRO A 303 25.39 14.75 6.55
C PRO A 303 25.73 13.47 5.77
N SER A 304 26.10 12.39 6.45
CA SER A 304 26.60 11.16 5.82
C SER A 304 25.80 9.91 6.16
N LEU A 305 24.75 10.04 6.97
CA LEU A 305 23.93 8.92 7.40
C LEU A 305 22.46 9.16 7.04
N PHE A 306 21.76 8.10 6.68
CA PHE A 306 20.32 8.13 6.42
C PHE A 306 19.64 7.06 7.26
N TYR A 307 18.52 7.43 7.89
CA TYR A 307 17.74 6.56 8.76
C TYR A 307 16.64 5.84 8.01
N PHE A 308 16.53 4.54 8.22
CA PHE A 308 15.50 3.67 7.66
C PHE A 308 14.73 3.02 8.81
N PRO A 309 13.65 3.64 9.28
CA PRO A 309 12.89 3.14 10.43
C PRO A 309 12.02 1.95 10.09
N SER A 310 11.89 1.03 11.03
CA SER A 310 10.80 0.03 11.08
C SER A 310 10.69 -0.88 9.86
N ILE A 311 11.79 -1.36 9.31
CA ILE A 311 11.79 -2.40 8.28
C ILE A 311 11.41 -3.73 8.94
N ILE A 312 10.48 -4.48 8.33
CA ILE A 312 10.02 -5.78 8.86
C ILE A 312 10.82 -6.89 8.17
N ILE A 313 11.54 -7.68 8.95
CA ILE A 313 12.28 -8.87 8.51
C ILE A 313 11.90 -10.01 9.46
N ASP A 314 11.43 -11.13 8.92
CA ASP A 314 11.03 -12.31 9.70
C ASP A 314 10.04 -11.99 10.85
N ASN A 315 9.08 -11.09 10.59
CA ASN A 315 8.10 -10.54 11.54
C ASN A 315 8.70 -9.66 12.65
N GLU A 316 9.99 -9.44 12.67
CA GLU A 316 10.65 -8.49 13.57
C GLU A 316 10.82 -7.13 12.90
N ARG A 317 10.78 -6.06 13.70
CA ARG A 317 11.01 -4.70 13.23
C ARG A 317 12.43 -4.29 13.55
N ILE A 318 13.14 -3.92 12.50
CA ILE A 318 14.52 -3.53 12.58
C ILE A 318 14.67 -2.12 12.01
N ASP A 319 15.32 -1.26 12.73
CA ASP A 319 15.73 0.06 12.27
C ASP A 319 17.15 -0.04 11.68
N PHE A 320 17.37 0.63 10.55
CA PHE A 320 18.69 0.64 9.91
C PHE A 320 19.23 2.06 9.71
N VAL A 321 20.53 2.12 9.56
CA VAL A 321 21.28 3.30 9.12
C VAL A 321 22.06 2.97 7.87
N GLY A 322 21.88 3.77 6.83
CA GLY A 322 22.65 3.71 5.59
C GLY A 322 23.82 4.71 5.62
N PHE A 323 25.01 4.22 5.31
CA PHE A 323 26.25 5.02 5.25
C PHE A 323 26.44 5.54 3.82
N LEU A 324 26.03 6.77 3.52
CA LEU A 324 26.01 7.34 2.17
C LEU A 324 27.39 7.35 1.47
N LYS A 325 28.48 7.28 2.23
CA LYS A 325 29.85 7.19 1.72
C LYS A 325 30.30 5.77 1.37
N GLN A 326 29.62 4.76 1.90
CA GLN A 326 30.04 3.37 1.76
C GLN A 326 29.20 2.70 0.67
N LYS A 327 29.57 2.96 -0.57
CA LYS A 327 29.03 2.22 -1.70
C LYS A 327 29.74 0.88 -1.84
N ILE A 328 28.97 -0.17 -2.02
CA ILE A 328 29.41 -1.51 -2.28
C ILE A 328 29.02 -1.85 -3.71
N LEU A 329 29.89 -2.53 -4.42
CA LEU A 329 29.62 -3.07 -5.74
C LEU A 329 29.30 -4.56 -5.62
N VAL A 330 28.19 -4.96 -6.20
CA VAL A 330 27.83 -6.36 -6.42
C VAL A 330 27.82 -6.58 -7.91
N GLN A 331 28.59 -7.56 -8.37
CA GLN A 331 28.76 -7.84 -9.78
C GLN A 331 27.97 -9.09 -10.17
N GLU A 332 27.24 -9.03 -11.30
CA GLU A 332 26.67 -10.23 -11.89
C GLU A 332 27.79 -11.23 -12.19
N LYS A 333 27.64 -12.48 -11.74
CA LYS A 333 28.58 -13.52 -12.05
C LYS A 333 28.49 -13.85 -13.53
N ASP A 334 29.56 -13.64 -14.28
CA ASP A 334 29.64 -14.13 -15.66
C ASP A 334 29.45 -15.64 -15.63
N ILE A 335 28.42 -16.11 -16.34
CA ILE A 335 28.34 -17.51 -16.68
C ILE A 335 29.48 -17.73 -17.65
N ALA A 336 30.55 -18.35 -17.15
CA ALA A 336 31.81 -18.59 -17.85
C ALA A 336 31.68 -19.56 -19.07
N ASP A 337 30.47 -19.98 -19.40
CA ASP A 337 30.18 -20.88 -20.51
C ASP A 337 29.32 -20.14 -21.53
N GLY A 338 29.91 -19.81 -22.65
CA GLY A 338 29.43 -19.38 -23.95
C GLY A 338 27.95 -19.58 -24.35
N THR A 339 27.07 -19.83 -23.43
CA THR A 339 25.61 -19.80 -23.60
C THR A 339 25.16 -18.36 -23.73
N LYS A 340 25.00 -17.92 -24.98
CA LYS A 340 24.28 -16.70 -25.33
C LYS A 340 22.93 -16.80 -24.64
N PHE A 341 22.75 -15.96 -23.62
CA PHE A 341 21.40 -15.76 -23.03
C PHE A 341 20.42 -15.46 -24.15
N PRO A 342 19.21 -16.01 -24.12
CA PRO A 342 18.17 -15.53 -24.98
C PRO A 342 18.02 -14.04 -24.72
N LEU A 343 17.97 -13.24 -25.76
CA LEU A 343 17.83 -11.78 -25.80
C LEU A 343 16.59 -11.24 -25.03
N ALA A 344 15.85 -12.09 -24.33
CA ALA A 344 14.52 -11.86 -23.81
C ALA A 344 14.47 -11.09 -22.47
N SER A 345 15.49 -11.06 -21.63
CA SER A 345 15.40 -10.22 -20.43
C SER A 345 16.60 -9.29 -20.32
N LYS A 346 16.36 -8.02 -20.63
CA LYS A 346 17.36 -6.95 -20.48
C LYS A 346 17.58 -6.53 -19.02
N ARG A 347 16.78 -7.01 -18.07
CA ARG A 347 16.80 -6.61 -16.65
C ARG A 347 17.55 -7.62 -15.80
N LEU A 348 18.18 -7.13 -14.71
CA LEU A 348 18.77 -7.97 -13.69
C LEU A 348 17.69 -8.60 -12.81
N LEU A 349 17.79 -9.90 -12.57
CA LEU A 349 16.84 -10.72 -11.82
C LEU A 349 17.42 -11.12 -10.47
N TYR A 350 16.58 -11.21 -9.45
CA TYR A 350 16.95 -11.78 -8.15
C TYR A 350 17.39 -13.26 -8.22
N SER A 351 16.93 -13.98 -9.23
CA SER A 351 17.31 -15.38 -9.46
C SER A 351 18.74 -15.58 -10.01
N GLN A 352 19.42 -14.52 -10.41
CA GLN A 352 20.78 -14.56 -10.91
C GLN A 352 21.79 -14.71 -9.77
N SER A 353 23.00 -15.21 -10.10
CA SER A 353 24.12 -15.28 -9.17
C SER A 353 24.99 -14.04 -9.30
N PHE A 354 25.50 -13.57 -8.17
CA PHE A 354 26.31 -12.36 -8.06
C PHE A 354 27.61 -12.65 -7.32
N ILE A 355 28.56 -11.73 -7.44
CA ILE A 355 29.83 -11.74 -6.70
C ILE A 355 29.84 -10.53 -5.79
N PHE A 356 30.08 -10.73 -4.51
CA PHE A 356 30.25 -9.73 -3.49
C PHE A 356 31.51 -10.01 -2.68
N LYS A 357 32.50 -9.09 -2.69
CA LYS A 357 33.78 -9.29 -2.00
C LYS A 357 34.40 -10.66 -2.29
N GLU A 358 34.47 -11.03 -3.58
CA GLU A 358 35.04 -12.30 -4.07
C GLU A 358 34.22 -13.55 -3.69
N THR A 359 33.07 -13.40 -3.06
CA THR A 359 32.19 -14.51 -2.67
C THR A 359 30.99 -14.56 -3.58
N ASP A 360 30.60 -15.77 -4.01
CA ASP A 360 29.35 -16.00 -4.72
C ASP A 360 28.17 -15.78 -3.80
N VAL A 361 27.23 -14.93 -4.22
CA VAL A 361 26.09 -14.51 -3.40
C VAL A 361 24.78 -14.57 -4.17
N LYS A 362 23.68 -14.65 -3.40
CA LYS A 362 22.32 -14.42 -3.83
C LYS A 362 21.81 -13.13 -3.22
N LEU A 363 21.00 -12.40 -3.96
CA LEU A 363 20.30 -11.23 -3.48
C LEU A 363 18.84 -11.59 -3.18
N GLU A 364 18.36 -11.23 -2.03
CA GLU A 364 16.97 -11.45 -1.60
C GLU A 364 16.29 -10.11 -1.33
N LEU A 365 15.17 -9.87 -2.00
CA LEU A 365 14.37 -8.67 -1.77
C LEU A 365 13.68 -8.77 -0.40
N ILE A 366 13.91 -7.77 0.44
CA ILE A 366 13.21 -7.58 1.72
C ILE A 366 11.98 -6.70 1.48
N CYS A 367 12.21 -5.50 0.95
CA CYS A 367 11.16 -4.54 0.64
C CYS A 367 11.71 -3.48 -0.31
N SER A 368 10.83 -2.67 -0.90
CA SER A 368 11.21 -1.51 -1.70
C SER A 368 10.79 -0.22 -1.02
N LYS A 369 11.66 0.80 -1.01
CA LYS A 369 11.33 2.12 -0.48
C LYS A 369 10.38 2.83 -1.44
N VAL A 370 9.26 3.35 -0.92
CA VAL A 370 8.22 4.00 -1.75
C VAL A 370 8.39 5.51 -1.82
N ASN A 371 7.85 6.12 -2.89
CA ASN A 371 7.76 7.57 -3.01
C ASN A 371 6.69 8.13 -2.04
N PRO A 372 6.87 9.36 -1.49
CA PRO A 372 7.97 10.31 -1.76
C PRO A 372 9.28 10.02 -1.02
N TYR A 373 9.31 9.09 -0.10
CA TYR A 373 10.46 8.80 0.78
C TYR A 373 11.66 8.23 0.02
N LYS A 374 11.42 7.53 -1.09
CA LYS A 374 12.48 7.12 -2.03
C LYS A 374 13.18 8.34 -2.61
N ALA A 375 12.42 9.31 -3.10
CA ALA A 375 12.96 10.55 -3.68
C ALA A 375 13.76 11.37 -2.65
N GLU A 376 13.30 11.47 -1.40
CA GLU A 376 14.02 12.13 -0.31
C GLU A 376 15.40 11.50 -0.06
N PHE A 377 15.45 10.16 0.00
CA PHE A 377 16.71 9.44 0.14
C PHE A 377 17.68 9.75 -1.00
N PHE A 378 17.21 9.66 -2.26
CA PHE A 378 18.07 9.92 -3.43
C PHE A 378 18.49 11.39 -3.53
N GLN A 379 17.63 12.34 -3.17
CA GLN A 379 18.01 13.75 -3.09
C GLN A 379 19.14 13.95 -2.10
N LYS A 380 19.07 13.32 -0.92
CA LYS A 380 20.12 13.40 0.07
C LYS A 380 21.41 12.73 -0.39
N LEU A 381 21.33 11.57 -1.03
CA LEU A 381 22.47 10.88 -1.62
C LEU A 381 23.16 11.74 -2.70
N ASN A 382 22.40 12.35 -3.60
CA ASN A 382 22.91 13.23 -4.64
C ASN A 382 23.56 14.49 -4.06
N THR A 383 22.94 15.10 -3.04
CA THR A 383 23.51 16.26 -2.34
C THR A 383 24.81 15.87 -1.64
N HIS A 384 24.89 14.68 -1.09
CA HIS A 384 26.13 14.17 -0.47
C HIS A 384 27.23 13.98 -1.52
N ASN A 385 26.91 13.33 -2.64
CA ASN A 385 27.85 13.08 -3.73
C ASN A 385 28.36 14.38 -4.39
N SER A 386 27.49 15.40 -4.53
CA SER A 386 27.88 16.69 -5.08
C SER A 386 28.80 17.51 -4.18
N ARG A 387 28.72 17.33 -2.85
CA ARG A 387 29.61 17.98 -1.88
C ARG A 387 31.03 17.43 -1.88
N VAL A 388 31.22 16.20 -2.30
CA VAL A 388 32.53 15.54 -2.34
C VAL A 388 33.41 16.08 -3.49
N GLY A 389 32.81 16.71 -4.50
CA GLY A 389 33.50 17.22 -5.68
C GLY A 389 33.83 18.74 -5.67
N ILE A 390 33.30 19.51 -4.73
CA ILE A 390 33.60 20.95 -4.63
C ILE A 390 34.70 21.15 -3.59
N PRO A 391 35.92 21.54 -3.98
CA PRO A 391 36.91 21.95 -3.03
C PRO A 391 36.36 23.07 -2.16
N ASP A 392 36.59 22.99 -0.85
CA ASP A 392 36.20 24.03 0.09
C ASP A 392 36.96 25.30 -0.23
N ILE A 393 36.37 26.18 -1.05
CA ILE A 393 37.00 27.44 -1.49
C ILE A 393 37.41 28.31 -0.32
N LYS A 394 36.80 28.12 0.86
CA LYS A 394 37.21 28.81 2.08
C LYS A 394 38.60 28.39 2.59
N LYS A 395 39.17 27.30 2.11
CA LYS A 395 40.55 26.89 2.42
C LYS A 395 41.59 27.40 1.43
N LEU A 396 41.11 28.07 0.37
CA LEU A 396 41.98 28.69 -0.66
C LEU A 396 42.00 30.21 -0.58
N LEU A 397 41.20 30.80 0.30
CA LEU A 397 41.23 32.21 0.69
C LEU A 397 41.79 32.37 2.13
#